data_68db781c4479d04f2245f6f18e639157
#
_entry.id   68db781c4479d04f2245f6f18e639157
#
_cell.length_a   1.000
_cell.length_b   1.000
_cell.length_c   1.000
_cell.angle_alpha   90.00
_cell.angle_beta   90.00
_cell.angle_gamma   90.00
#
_symmetry.space_group_name_H-M   'P 1'
#
loop_
_entity.id
_entity.type
_entity.pdbx_description
1 polymer ?
#
loop_
_entity_poly.entity_id
_entity_poly.type
_entity_poly.pdbx_seq_one_letter_code
_entity_poly.pdbx_strand_id
1 'polypeptide(L)'
;MVDCVRIVHFMRNALAHAGKQGKRLFAAFIATAFAQDTAEAAKAQWHQVADQIRAKAPKLAALLDEAETDVLAYMTFPKEHRVKIHSTNPIERLNGAIKRRTDVVGIFPNEDAITRLIGAILLEQNDEWAVQRARYMTLETIAPLSDDPTVSLPAIAS
;
A
#
# COMPACT_ATOMS: atom_id res chain seq x y z
N MET A 1 13.43 -1.14 4.59
CA MET A 1 12.09 -1.80 4.57
C MET A 1 11.12 -0.67 4.30
N VAL A 2 10.69 -0.54 3.04
CA VAL A 2 9.80 0.56 2.63
C VAL A 2 8.43 0.23 3.22
N ASP A 3 8.11 0.88 4.33
CA ASP A 3 6.73 0.90 4.81
C ASP A 3 5.91 1.59 3.74
N CYS A 4 5.15 0.81 2.96
CA CYS A 4 4.12 1.35 2.09
C CYS A 4 3.16 2.14 2.97
N VAL A 5 3.41 3.43 3.11
CA VAL A 5 2.54 4.34 3.86
C VAL A 5 1.20 4.30 3.15
N ARG A 6 0.24 3.75 3.84
CA ARG A 6 -1.12 3.55 3.35
C ARG A 6 -1.71 4.90 3.04
N ILE A 7 -1.90 5.23 1.78
CA ILE A 7 -2.49 6.53 1.38
C ILE A 7 -3.74 6.84 2.20
N VAL A 8 -4.57 5.85 2.45
CA VAL A 8 -5.79 6.02 3.27
C VAL A 8 -5.46 6.42 4.71
N HIS A 9 -4.46 5.80 5.33
CA HIS A 9 -4.03 6.13 6.69
C HIS A 9 -3.34 7.47 6.75
N PHE A 10 -2.46 7.75 5.77
CA PHE A 10 -1.84 9.06 5.62
C PHE A 10 -2.91 10.15 5.49
N MET A 11 -3.86 10.00 4.57
CA MET A 11 -4.95 10.96 4.38
C MET A 11 -5.75 11.18 5.66
N ARG A 12 -6.04 10.12 6.41
CA ARG A 12 -6.75 10.22 7.68
C ARG A 12 -5.95 11.02 8.71
N ASN A 13 -4.66 10.72 8.86
CA ASN A 13 -3.77 11.42 9.78
C ASN A 13 -3.53 12.88 9.36
N ALA A 14 -3.23 13.11 8.10
CA ALA A 14 -3.02 14.44 7.54
C ALA A 14 -4.25 15.34 7.76
N LEU A 15 -5.43 14.84 7.42
CA LEU A 15 -6.67 15.58 7.55
C LEU A 15 -7.15 15.75 9.01
N ALA A 16 -6.55 15.05 9.97
CA ALA A 16 -6.78 15.33 11.39
C ALA A 16 -6.24 16.73 11.78
N HIS A 17 -5.17 17.19 11.10
CA HIS A 17 -4.59 18.53 11.29
C HIS A 17 -5.34 19.62 10.50
N ALA A 18 -6.26 19.25 9.62
CA ALA A 18 -7.15 20.17 8.94
C ALA A 18 -8.38 20.46 9.81
N GLY A 19 -8.71 21.72 10.07
CA GLY A 19 -9.95 22.08 10.76
C GLY A 19 -11.18 21.48 10.06
N LYS A 20 -12.28 21.33 10.78
CA LYS A 20 -13.51 20.66 10.28
C LYS A 20 -13.97 21.16 8.89
N GLN A 21 -13.88 22.44 8.62
CA GLN A 21 -14.28 23.04 7.35
C GLN A 21 -13.26 22.84 6.22
N GLY A 22 -11.97 22.68 6.54
CA GLY A 22 -10.88 22.54 5.56
C GLY A 22 -10.69 21.12 5.02
N LYS A 23 -11.19 20.09 5.71
CA LYS A 23 -10.91 18.68 5.37
C LYS A 23 -11.23 18.31 3.93
N ARG A 24 -12.40 18.71 3.43
CA ARG A 24 -12.81 18.39 2.04
C ARG A 24 -11.91 19.08 1.02
N LEU A 25 -11.60 20.36 1.26
CA LEU A 25 -10.76 21.15 0.37
C LEU A 25 -9.33 20.57 0.31
N PHE A 26 -8.71 20.34 1.47
CA PHE A 26 -7.37 19.79 1.53
C PHE A 26 -7.30 18.35 0.99
N ALA A 27 -8.32 17.53 1.23
CA ALA A 27 -8.42 16.21 0.63
C ALA A 27 -8.45 16.28 -0.91
N ALA A 28 -9.22 17.21 -1.47
CA ALA A 28 -9.27 17.41 -2.92
C ALA A 28 -7.91 17.87 -3.47
N PHE A 29 -7.22 18.79 -2.81
CA PHE A 29 -5.90 19.25 -3.22
C PHE A 29 -4.87 18.11 -3.19
N ILE A 30 -4.80 17.34 -2.11
CA ILE A 30 -3.86 16.21 -2.00
C ILE A 30 -4.19 15.13 -3.05
N ALA A 31 -5.47 14.88 -3.31
CA ALA A 31 -5.89 13.92 -4.33
C ALA A 31 -5.40 14.27 -5.74
N THR A 32 -5.17 15.55 -6.06
CA THR A 32 -4.63 15.95 -7.37
C THR A 32 -3.21 15.44 -7.61
N ALA A 33 -2.40 15.28 -6.56
CA ALA A 33 -1.06 14.71 -6.68
C ALA A 33 -1.12 13.20 -6.97
N PHE A 34 -2.06 12.47 -6.37
CA PHE A 34 -2.26 11.05 -6.65
C PHE A 34 -2.85 10.76 -8.04
N ALA A 35 -3.50 11.75 -8.64
CA ALA A 35 -4.08 11.64 -9.98
C ALA A 35 -3.06 11.79 -11.12
N GLN A 36 -1.80 12.12 -10.80
CA GLN A 36 -0.76 12.31 -11.81
C GLN A 36 -0.29 10.98 -12.42
N ASP A 37 0.08 11.00 -13.67
CA ASP A 37 0.51 9.80 -14.41
C ASP A 37 1.95 9.39 -14.11
N THR A 38 2.84 10.35 -13.85
CA THR A 38 4.27 10.11 -13.60
C THR A 38 4.67 10.49 -12.18
N ALA A 39 5.72 9.87 -11.67
CA ALA A 39 6.26 10.17 -10.35
C ALA A 39 6.74 11.62 -10.24
N GLU A 40 7.34 12.15 -11.29
CA GLU A 40 7.85 13.53 -11.36
C GLU A 40 6.70 14.54 -11.31
N ALA A 41 5.63 14.30 -12.09
CA ALA A 41 4.45 15.16 -12.07
C ALA A 41 3.73 15.08 -10.71
N ALA A 42 3.67 13.89 -10.10
CA ALA A 42 3.09 13.71 -8.77
C ALA A 42 3.87 14.48 -7.70
N LYS A 43 5.21 14.43 -7.73
CA LYS A 43 6.07 15.20 -6.82
C LYS A 43 5.90 16.71 -7.03
N ALA A 44 5.94 17.18 -8.27
CA ALA A 44 5.73 18.60 -8.56
C ALA A 44 4.37 19.08 -8.05
N GLN A 45 3.31 18.33 -8.29
CA GLN A 45 1.97 18.63 -7.80
C GLN A 45 1.89 18.58 -6.26
N TRP A 46 2.59 17.64 -5.63
CA TRP A 46 2.66 17.51 -4.18
C TRP A 46 3.26 18.75 -3.53
N HIS A 47 4.40 19.23 -4.04
CA HIS A 47 5.03 20.46 -3.57
C HIS A 47 4.11 21.68 -3.76
N GLN A 48 3.49 21.80 -4.94
CA GLN A 48 2.55 22.88 -5.20
C GLN A 48 1.39 22.88 -4.20
N VAL A 49 0.84 21.72 -3.89
CA VAL A 49 -0.23 21.56 -2.89
C VAL A 49 0.27 21.92 -1.49
N ALA A 50 1.46 21.47 -1.10
CA ALA A 50 2.05 21.79 0.21
C ALA A 50 2.22 23.32 0.37
N ASP A 51 2.71 24.02 -0.66
CA ASP A 51 2.89 25.47 -0.64
C ASP A 51 1.56 26.23 -0.57
N GLN A 52 0.54 25.81 -1.30
CA GLN A 52 -0.79 26.41 -1.23
C GLN A 52 -1.45 26.24 0.16
N ILE A 53 -1.20 25.11 0.81
CA ILE A 53 -1.74 24.80 2.13
C ILE A 53 -0.98 25.51 3.23
N ARG A 54 0.30 25.79 3.06
CA ARG A 54 1.23 26.31 4.08
C ARG A 54 0.72 27.56 4.80
N ALA A 55 0.12 28.47 4.07
CA ALA A 55 -0.43 29.70 4.66
C ALA A 55 -1.64 29.46 5.57
N LYS A 56 -2.44 28.41 5.32
CA LYS A 56 -3.68 28.13 6.06
C LYS A 56 -3.54 27.04 7.09
N ALA A 57 -2.69 26.05 6.83
CA ALA A 57 -2.46 24.89 7.71
C ALA A 57 -0.97 24.48 7.69
N PRO A 58 -0.08 25.25 8.36
CA PRO A 58 1.36 25.02 8.32
C PRO A 58 1.75 23.62 8.84
N LYS A 59 1.06 23.10 9.85
CA LYS A 59 1.29 21.74 10.36
C LYS A 59 0.99 20.65 9.32
N LEU A 60 -0.06 20.84 8.53
CA LEU A 60 -0.40 19.92 7.46
C LEU A 60 0.63 20.00 6.33
N ALA A 61 1.09 21.20 5.98
CA ALA A 61 2.13 21.36 4.97
C ALA A 61 3.45 20.69 5.38
N ALA A 62 3.90 20.87 6.62
CA ALA A 62 5.09 20.20 7.14
C ALA A 62 4.97 18.68 7.09
N LEU A 63 3.80 18.12 7.42
CA LEU A 63 3.54 16.70 7.33
C LEU A 63 3.53 16.19 5.88
N LEU A 64 3.08 16.99 4.92
CA LEU A 64 3.19 16.68 3.49
C LEU A 64 4.66 16.64 3.06
N ASP A 65 5.46 17.62 3.46
CA ASP A 65 6.90 17.68 3.13
C ASP A 65 7.65 16.44 3.66
N GLU A 66 7.38 16.01 4.90
CA GLU A 66 8.02 14.84 5.51
C GLU A 66 7.58 13.52 4.87
N ALA A 67 6.33 13.41 4.46
CA ALA A 67 5.75 12.16 3.99
C ALA A 67 5.91 11.92 2.48
N GLU A 68 6.43 12.88 1.71
CA GLU A 68 6.50 12.82 0.24
C GLU A 68 7.09 11.50 -0.27
N THR A 69 8.30 11.17 0.21
CA THR A 69 9.04 10.00 -0.26
C THR A 69 8.28 8.70 -0.02
N ASP A 70 7.68 8.58 1.15
CA ASP A 70 6.97 7.35 1.55
C ASP A 70 5.62 7.24 0.85
N VAL A 71 4.87 8.35 0.80
CA VAL A 71 3.51 8.36 0.23
C VAL A 71 3.54 8.20 -1.29
N LEU A 72 4.53 8.75 -1.98
CA LEU A 72 4.67 8.66 -3.43
C LEU A 72 5.55 7.49 -3.90
N ALA A 73 6.10 6.66 -3.00
CA ALA A 73 6.95 5.53 -3.32
C ALA A 73 6.30 4.56 -4.33
N TYR A 74 4.99 4.33 -4.25
CA TYR A 74 4.27 3.44 -5.15
C TYR A 74 4.26 3.93 -6.61
N MET A 75 4.51 5.22 -6.84
CA MET A 75 4.57 5.81 -8.19
C MET A 75 5.78 5.34 -9.01
N THR A 76 6.79 4.74 -8.37
CA THR A 76 7.95 4.13 -9.05
C THR A 76 7.59 2.82 -9.76
N PHE A 77 6.47 2.21 -9.39
CA PHE A 77 6.00 0.97 -10.01
C PHE A 77 5.19 1.22 -11.29
N PRO A 78 5.10 0.24 -12.20
CA PRO A 78 4.23 0.30 -13.37
C PRO A 78 2.79 0.65 -13.01
N LYS A 79 2.12 1.40 -13.88
CA LYS A 79 0.77 1.95 -13.63
C LYS A 79 -0.26 0.89 -13.27
N GLU A 80 -0.18 -0.28 -13.90
CA GLU A 80 -1.05 -1.44 -13.65
C GLU A 80 -0.95 -1.99 -12.23
N HIS A 81 0.19 -1.79 -11.55
CA HIS A 81 0.39 -2.24 -10.17
C HIS A 81 0.03 -1.20 -9.13
N ARG A 82 0.07 0.09 -9.49
CA ARG A 82 -0.14 1.20 -8.53
C ARG A 82 -1.46 1.09 -7.78
N VAL A 83 -2.55 0.75 -8.48
CA VAL A 83 -3.88 0.57 -7.88
C VAL A 83 -3.90 -0.52 -6.81
N LYS A 84 -3.02 -1.50 -6.91
CA LYS A 84 -2.93 -2.62 -5.97
C LYS A 84 -1.95 -2.35 -4.83
N ILE A 85 -0.84 -1.70 -5.13
CA ILE A 85 0.23 -1.42 -4.16
C ILE A 85 -0.15 -0.31 -3.18
N HIS A 86 -0.93 0.69 -3.60
CA HIS A 86 -1.34 1.79 -2.73
C HIS A 86 -2.31 1.36 -1.60
N SER A 87 -2.84 0.14 -1.68
CA SER A 87 -3.79 -0.40 -0.71
C SER A 87 -3.22 -1.64 -0.01
N THR A 88 -3.30 -1.65 1.31
CA THR A 88 -2.91 -2.79 2.15
C THR A 88 -4.10 -3.66 2.56
N ASN A 89 -5.28 -3.41 1.98
CA ASN A 89 -6.49 -4.16 2.30
C ASN A 89 -6.34 -5.69 2.24
N PRO A 90 -5.60 -6.29 1.27
CA PRO A 90 -5.37 -7.73 1.25
C PRO A 90 -4.61 -8.23 2.48
N ILE A 91 -3.55 -7.51 2.88
CA ILE A 91 -2.74 -7.83 4.07
C ILE A 91 -3.57 -7.64 5.35
N GLU A 92 -4.39 -6.60 5.41
CA GLU A 92 -5.27 -6.36 6.56
C GLU A 92 -6.32 -7.45 6.71
N ARG A 93 -6.91 -7.94 5.61
CA ARG A 93 -7.83 -9.08 5.61
C ARG A 93 -7.14 -10.35 6.09
N LEU A 94 -5.94 -10.62 5.59
CA LEU A 94 -5.13 -11.77 5.99
C LEU A 94 -4.80 -11.71 7.48
N ASN A 95 -4.28 -10.58 7.97
CA ASN A 95 -4.01 -10.37 9.38
C ASN A 95 -5.28 -10.52 10.24
N GLY A 96 -6.41 -10.02 9.76
CA GLY A 96 -7.71 -10.20 10.41
C GLY A 96 -8.16 -11.66 10.45
N ALA A 97 -7.90 -12.44 9.41
CA ALA A 97 -8.19 -13.87 9.35
C ALA A 97 -7.32 -14.67 10.33
N ILE A 98 -6.01 -14.39 10.33
CA ILE A 98 -5.06 -14.98 11.28
C ILE A 98 -5.52 -14.69 12.72
N LYS A 99 -5.77 -13.41 13.04
CA LYS A 99 -6.19 -13.00 14.37
C LYS A 99 -7.47 -13.72 14.83
N ARG A 100 -8.50 -13.77 14.00
CA ARG A 100 -9.75 -14.47 14.35
C ARG A 100 -9.54 -15.96 14.64
N ARG A 101 -8.69 -16.65 13.85
CA ARG A 101 -8.42 -18.08 14.04
C ARG A 101 -7.54 -18.34 15.27
N THR A 102 -6.58 -17.47 15.56
CA THR A 102 -5.74 -17.55 16.76
C THR A 102 -6.53 -17.24 18.03
N ASP A 103 -7.45 -16.27 18.00
CA ASP A 103 -8.32 -15.93 19.12
C ASP A 103 -9.24 -17.11 19.53
N VAL A 104 -9.71 -17.90 18.56
CA VAL A 104 -10.54 -19.10 18.82
C VAL A 104 -9.74 -20.19 19.53
N VAL A 105 -8.45 -20.38 19.19
CA VAL A 105 -7.58 -21.36 19.86
C VAL A 105 -7.25 -20.92 21.29
N GLY A 106 -7.09 -19.62 21.50
CA GLY A 106 -6.82 -18.99 22.78
C GLY A 106 -5.40 -19.25 23.29
N ILE A 107 -5.12 -20.45 23.79
CA ILE A 107 -3.81 -20.82 24.33
C ILE A 107 -3.15 -21.85 23.42
N PHE A 108 -1.93 -21.54 22.98
CA PHE A 108 -1.11 -22.47 22.20
C PHE A 108 -0.15 -23.25 23.10
N PRO A 109 0.02 -24.58 22.89
CA PRO A 109 0.90 -25.40 23.71
C PRO A 109 2.39 -25.09 23.49
N ASN A 110 2.76 -24.64 22.28
CA ASN A 110 4.12 -24.29 21.91
C ASN A 110 4.15 -23.41 20.63
N GLU A 111 5.35 -22.87 20.30
CA GLU A 111 5.56 -22.04 19.11
C GLU A 111 5.31 -22.80 17.80
N ASP A 112 5.61 -24.08 17.75
CA ASP A 112 5.38 -24.91 16.56
C ASP A 112 3.90 -25.02 16.22
N ALA A 113 3.02 -25.04 17.23
CA ALA A 113 1.59 -25.06 17.03
C ALA A 113 1.08 -23.74 16.39
N ILE A 114 1.67 -22.62 16.81
CA ILE A 114 1.39 -21.30 16.21
C ILE A 114 1.86 -21.28 14.76
N THR A 115 3.09 -21.69 14.53
CA THR A 115 3.71 -21.72 13.19
C THR A 115 2.91 -22.60 12.23
N ARG A 116 2.47 -23.77 12.67
CA ARG A 116 1.63 -24.67 11.86
C ARG A 116 0.29 -24.08 11.52
N LEU A 117 -0.39 -23.45 12.48
CA LEU A 117 -1.68 -22.82 12.23
C LEU A 117 -1.55 -21.66 11.24
N ILE A 118 -0.58 -20.76 11.46
CA ILE A 118 -0.35 -19.62 10.57
C ILE A 118 0.07 -20.11 9.18
N GLY A 119 0.96 -21.07 9.11
CA GLY A 119 1.40 -21.68 7.84
C GLY A 119 0.23 -22.29 7.05
N ALA A 120 -0.68 -22.99 7.72
CA ALA A 120 -1.87 -23.55 7.07
C ALA A 120 -2.79 -22.44 6.53
N ILE A 121 -3.00 -21.35 7.29
CA ILE A 121 -3.81 -20.20 6.85
C ILE A 121 -3.16 -19.52 5.62
N LEU A 122 -1.84 -19.37 5.63
CA LEU A 122 -1.11 -18.76 4.50
C LEU A 122 -1.17 -19.62 3.25
N LEU A 123 -1.06 -20.94 3.37
CA LEU A 123 -1.21 -21.89 2.26
C LEU A 123 -2.61 -21.84 1.67
N GLU A 124 -3.66 -21.92 2.51
CA GLU A 124 -5.04 -21.78 2.10
C GLU A 124 -5.28 -20.48 1.31
N GLN A 125 -4.77 -19.36 1.82
CA GLN A 125 -4.91 -18.06 1.17
C GLN A 125 -4.13 -17.99 -0.16
N ASN A 126 -2.94 -18.61 -0.21
CA ASN A 126 -2.15 -18.69 -1.45
C ASN A 126 -2.91 -19.48 -2.53
N ASP A 127 -3.52 -20.61 -2.17
CA ASP A 127 -4.30 -21.43 -3.09
C ASP A 127 -5.55 -20.68 -3.57
N GLU A 128 -6.25 -19.96 -2.68
CA GLU A 128 -7.37 -19.09 -3.06
C GLU A 128 -6.93 -18.02 -4.08
N TRP A 129 -5.79 -17.39 -3.85
CA TRP A 129 -5.28 -16.36 -4.76
C TRP A 129 -4.80 -16.94 -6.09
N ALA A 130 -4.29 -18.18 -6.11
CA ALA A 130 -3.84 -18.84 -7.33
C ALA A 130 -4.99 -19.14 -8.29
N VAL A 131 -6.20 -19.46 -7.77
CA VAL A 131 -7.37 -19.80 -8.58
C VAL A 131 -8.27 -18.60 -8.90
N GLN A 132 -8.03 -17.43 -8.31
CA GLN A 132 -8.79 -16.22 -8.60
C GLN A 132 -8.57 -15.77 -10.05
N ARG A 133 -9.68 -15.44 -10.76
CA ARG A 133 -9.64 -14.96 -12.16
C ARG A 133 -8.79 -13.69 -12.33
N ALA A 134 -8.80 -12.81 -11.35
CA ALA A 134 -7.98 -11.60 -11.33
C ALA A 134 -6.77 -11.83 -10.42
N ARG A 135 -5.66 -12.26 -10.98
CA ARG A 135 -4.39 -12.32 -10.24
C ARG A 135 -4.04 -10.93 -9.75
N TYR A 136 -3.59 -10.85 -8.52
CA TYR A 136 -3.22 -9.57 -7.92
C TYR A 136 -2.05 -8.93 -8.66
N MET A 137 -1.05 -9.74 -9.03
CA MET A 137 0.09 -9.39 -9.90
C MET A 137 0.47 -10.63 -10.71
N THR A 138 0.95 -10.45 -11.94
CA THR A 138 1.45 -11.55 -12.77
C THR A 138 2.97 -11.56 -12.76
N LEU A 139 3.58 -12.73 -12.94
CA LEU A 139 5.03 -12.86 -13.01
C LEU A 139 5.61 -12.06 -14.19
N GLU A 140 4.89 -11.98 -15.31
CA GLU A 140 5.30 -11.20 -16.49
C GLU A 140 5.48 -9.71 -16.19
N THR A 141 4.64 -9.17 -15.30
CA THR A 141 4.67 -7.74 -14.93
C THR A 141 5.57 -7.44 -13.74
N ILE A 142 5.94 -8.45 -12.95
CA ILE A 142 6.84 -8.32 -11.78
C ILE A 142 8.30 -8.61 -12.18
N ALA A 143 8.53 -9.59 -13.05
CA ALA A 143 9.89 -10.00 -13.44
C ALA A 143 10.80 -8.84 -13.88
N PRO A 144 10.32 -7.85 -14.65
CA PRO A 144 11.14 -6.69 -15.04
C PRO A 144 11.52 -5.76 -13.89
N LEU A 145 10.87 -5.91 -12.72
CA LEU A 145 11.12 -5.08 -11.52
C LEU A 145 12.08 -5.75 -10.54
N SER A 146 12.45 -7.01 -10.80
CA SER A 146 13.30 -7.79 -9.92
C SER A 146 14.72 -7.85 -10.48
N ASP A 147 15.70 -7.44 -9.69
CA ASP A 147 17.11 -7.67 -9.98
C ASP A 147 17.55 -9.12 -9.58
N ASP A 148 16.62 -9.93 -9.07
CA ASP A 148 16.87 -11.31 -8.65
C ASP A 148 16.86 -12.24 -9.86
N PRO A 149 17.99 -12.87 -10.24
CA PRO A 149 18.08 -13.77 -11.37
C PRO A 149 17.26 -15.06 -11.21
N THR A 150 16.76 -15.35 -10.00
CA THR A 150 15.88 -16.50 -9.74
C THR A 150 14.44 -16.24 -10.15
N VAL A 151 14.04 -14.99 -10.33
CA VAL A 151 12.74 -14.59 -10.85
C VAL A 151 12.78 -14.64 -12.38
N SER A 152 12.98 -15.82 -12.96
CA SER A 152 12.87 -16.04 -14.39
C SER A 152 11.46 -16.51 -14.75
N LEU A 153 10.90 -15.97 -15.84
CA LEU A 153 9.67 -16.50 -16.42
C LEU A 153 9.90 -17.95 -16.86
N PRO A 154 9.00 -18.89 -16.55
CA PRO A 154 9.08 -20.22 -17.12
C PRO A 154 9.03 -20.08 -18.65
N ALA A 155 9.97 -20.74 -19.36
CA ALA A 155 10.01 -20.76 -20.80
C ALA A 155 8.64 -21.27 -21.29
N ILE A 156 7.94 -20.44 -22.07
CA ILE A 156 6.69 -20.86 -22.73
C ILE A 156 7.11 -21.94 -23.73
N ALA A 157 6.74 -23.19 -23.46
CA ALA A 157 6.90 -24.28 -24.40
C ALA A 157 6.03 -23.94 -25.62
N SER A 158 6.67 -23.65 -26.73
CA SER A 158 6.07 -23.46 -28.05
C SER A 158 5.60 -24.77 -28.65
#